data_eab8b792073ca942a46eabf3f40a2ba2
#
_entry.id   eab8b792073ca942a46eabf3f40a2ba2
#
_cell.length_a   1.000
_cell.length_b   1.000
_cell.length_c   1.000
_cell.angle_alpha   90.00
_cell.angle_beta   90.00
_cell.angle_gamma   90.00
#
_symmetry.space_group_name_H-M   'P 1'
#
loop_
_entity.id
_entity.type
_entity.pdbx_description
1 polymer ?
#
loop_
_entity_poly.entity_id
_entity_poly.type
_entity_poly.pdbx_seq_one_letter_code
_entity_poly.pdbx_strand_id
1 'polypeptide(L)'
;MKRRIASRCLAGLLTLILTVTTLGTSLVEASTGDIDAAIVAESLQVAKQVEAEGIVLLKNEDGVLPLAAEQAVSVFGSAAIDPYYGSSGSGSIKSDTMIGFYDALSAAGITYNDTLYQSYQT
;
A
#
# COMPACT_ATOMS: atom_id res chain seq x y z
N MET A 1 -51.49 -5.91 44.02
CA MET A 1 -50.11 -6.41 44.28
C MET A 1 -49.46 -7.01 43.01
N LYS A 2 -50.11 -7.81 42.20
CA LYS A 2 -49.56 -8.45 40.98
C LYS A 2 -49.02 -7.46 39.90
N ARG A 3 -49.66 -6.31 39.67
CA ARG A 3 -49.21 -5.31 38.68
C ARG A 3 -47.87 -4.61 39.00
N ARG A 4 -47.58 -4.42 40.28
CA ARG A 4 -46.34 -3.78 40.73
C ARG A 4 -45.11 -4.73 40.60
N ILE A 5 -45.35 -6.03 40.73
CA ILE A 5 -44.28 -7.04 40.60
C ILE A 5 -43.92 -7.20 39.09
N ALA A 6 -44.92 -7.24 38.21
CA ALA A 6 -44.68 -7.35 36.76
C ALA A 6 -43.90 -6.13 36.22
N SER A 7 -44.22 -4.91 36.67
CA SER A 7 -43.45 -3.71 36.21
C SER A 7 -42.02 -3.68 36.71
N ARG A 8 -41.76 -4.19 37.91
CA ARG A 8 -40.39 -4.27 38.46
C ARG A 8 -39.55 -5.34 37.76
N CYS A 9 -40.14 -6.47 37.40
CA CYS A 9 -39.46 -7.51 36.59
C CYS A 9 -39.17 -7.01 35.17
N LEU A 10 -40.10 -6.29 34.56
CA LEU A 10 -39.92 -5.73 33.22
C LEU A 10 -38.82 -4.64 33.20
N ALA A 11 -38.77 -3.78 34.22
CA ALA A 11 -37.72 -2.78 34.34
C ALA A 11 -36.33 -3.41 34.58
N GLY A 12 -36.25 -4.46 35.40
CA GLY A 12 -35.01 -5.22 35.61
C GLY A 12 -34.52 -5.94 34.36
N LEU A 13 -35.44 -6.49 33.56
CA LEU A 13 -35.08 -7.15 32.31
C LEU A 13 -34.58 -6.13 31.26
N LEU A 14 -35.20 -4.95 31.21
CA LEU A 14 -34.82 -3.88 30.27
C LEU A 14 -33.42 -3.29 30.61
N THR A 15 -33.11 -3.14 31.92
CA THR A 15 -31.77 -2.69 32.36
C THR A 15 -30.71 -3.76 32.08
N LEU A 16 -31.00 -5.04 32.24
CA LEU A 16 -30.07 -6.11 31.95
C LEU A 16 -29.74 -6.19 30.45
N ILE A 17 -30.75 -6.02 29.58
CA ILE A 17 -30.53 -6.00 28.13
C ILE A 17 -29.70 -4.78 27.72
N LEU A 18 -29.95 -3.61 28.31
CA LEU A 18 -29.21 -2.40 28.00
C LEU A 18 -27.75 -2.48 28.42
N THR A 19 -27.44 -3.10 29.57
CA THR A 19 -26.06 -3.27 30.04
C THR A 19 -25.29 -4.30 29.21
N VAL A 20 -25.93 -5.36 28.71
CA VAL A 20 -25.27 -6.35 27.84
C VAL A 20 -24.94 -5.74 26.47
N THR A 21 -25.79 -4.89 25.94
CA THR A 21 -25.53 -4.23 24.65
C THR A 21 -24.39 -3.19 24.74
N THR A 22 -24.21 -2.52 25.89
CA THR A 22 -23.10 -1.57 26.07
C THR A 22 -21.77 -2.24 26.35
N LEU A 23 -21.74 -3.42 26.96
CA LEU A 23 -20.50 -4.21 27.12
C LEU A 23 -20.05 -4.83 25.79
N GLY A 24 -20.96 -5.14 24.88
CA GLY A 24 -20.63 -5.79 23.59
C GLY A 24 -20.01 -4.83 22.57
N THR A 25 -20.19 -3.51 22.72
CA THR A 25 -19.65 -2.52 21.76
C THR A 25 -18.24 -2.04 22.09
N SER A 26 -17.71 -2.32 23.28
CA SER A 26 -16.36 -1.93 23.66
C SER A 26 -15.26 -2.96 23.28
N LEU A 27 -15.62 -4.08 22.64
CA LEU A 27 -14.66 -5.12 22.27
C LEU A 27 -14.32 -5.13 20.75
N VAL A 28 -14.85 -4.19 19.98
CA VAL A 28 -14.48 -4.01 18.57
C VAL A 28 -13.98 -2.58 18.36
N GLU A 29 -13.04 -2.13 19.16
CA GLU A 29 -12.04 -1.22 18.64
C GLU A 29 -11.09 -2.09 17.81
N ALA A 30 -11.39 -2.20 16.52
CA ALA A 30 -10.36 -2.53 15.57
C ALA A 30 -9.27 -1.51 15.80
N SER A 31 -8.18 -1.93 16.42
CA SER A 31 -6.98 -1.12 16.57
C SER A 31 -6.56 -0.72 15.15
N THR A 32 -6.96 0.46 14.69
CA THR A 32 -6.29 1.19 13.63
C THR A 32 -5.01 1.77 14.23
N GLY A 33 -4.27 0.91 14.97
CA GLY A 33 -2.95 1.28 15.44
C GLY A 33 -2.09 1.54 14.22
N ASP A 34 -1.40 2.66 14.22
CA ASP A 34 -0.35 2.91 13.23
C ASP A 34 0.56 1.68 13.18
N ILE A 35 0.73 1.14 12.00
CA ILE A 35 1.66 0.02 11.79
C ILE A 35 3.04 0.53 12.21
N ASP A 36 3.72 -0.22 13.06
CA ASP A 36 5.07 0.13 13.51
C ASP A 36 5.98 0.34 12.28
N ALA A 37 6.63 1.50 12.24
CA ALA A 37 7.52 1.87 11.14
C ALA A 37 8.65 0.85 10.92
N ALA A 38 9.07 0.15 11.97
CA ALA A 38 10.05 -0.94 11.87
C ALA A 38 9.49 -2.13 11.09
N ILE A 39 8.23 -2.50 11.31
CA ILE A 39 7.54 -3.57 10.57
C ILE A 39 7.38 -3.19 9.09
N VAL A 40 7.04 -1.93 8.82
CA VAL A 40 6.93 -1.43 7.44
C VAL A 40 8.29 -1.50 6.75
N ALA A 41 9.35 -1.05 7.41
CA ALA A 41 10.71 -1.08 6.85
C ALA A 41 11.19 -2.51 6.56
N GLU A 42 10.96 -3.45 7.49
CA GLU A 42 11.29 -4.87 7.30
C GLU A 42 10.49 -5.47 6.13
N SER A 43 9.19 -5.20 6.07
CA SER A 43 8.32 -5.67 4.99
C SER A 43 8.78 -5.17 3.62
N LEU A 44 9.22 -3.92 3.51
CA LEU A 44 9.77 -3.35 2.28
C LEU A 44 11.08 -4.04 1.86
N GLN A 45 11.94 -4.41 2.81
CA GLN A 45 13.16 -5.15 2.49
C GLN A 45 12.85 -6.56 1.96
N VAL A 46 11.93 -7.26 2.62
CA VAL A 46 11.47 -8.57 2.16
C VAL A 46 10.84 -8.48 0.77
N ALA A 47 9.99 -7.48 0.52
CA ALA A 47 9.37 -7.27 -0.78
C ALA A 47 10.42 -7.04 -1.89
N LYS A 48 11.44 -6.22 -1.64
CA LYS A 48 12.55 -6.00 -2.59
C LYS A 48 13.33 -7.27 -2.86
N GLN A 49 13.59 -8.06 -1.85
CA GLN A 49 14.29 -9.33 -2.00
C GLN A 49 13.47 -10.31 -2.85
N VAL A 50 12.19 -10.47 -2.56
CA VAL A 50 11.28 -11.35 -3.32
C VAL A 50 11.19 -10.92 -4.79
N GLU A 51 11.11 -9.61 -5.03
CA GLU A 51 11.12 -9.06 -6.39
C GLU A 51 12.43 -9.40 -7.11
N ALA A 52 13.58 -9.14 -6.49
CA ALA A 52 14.88 -9.42 -7.07
C ALA A 52 15.10 -10.90 -7.38
N GLU A 53 14.64 -11.79 -6.50
CA GLU A 53 14.71 -13.25 -6.70
C GLU A 53 13.70 -13.76 -7.75
N GLY A 54 12.59 -13.02 -7.94
CA GLY A 54 11.55 -13.37 -8.92
C GLY A 54 11.84 -12.92 -10.35
N ILE A 55 12.79 -12.00 -10.56
CA ILE A 55 13.12 -11.48 -11.89
C ILE A 55 13.94 -12.53 -12.66
N VAL A 56 13.45 -12.89 -13.84
CA VAL A 56 14.10 -13.85 -14.73
C VAL A 56 14.49 -13.17 -16.05
N LEU A 57 15.77 -13.21 -16.38
CA LEU A 57 16.28 -12.71 -17.65
C LEU A 57 16.01 -13.75 -18.74
N LEU A 58 14.97 -13.54 -19.54
CA LEU A 58 14.56 -14.47 -20.60
C LEU A 58 15.44 -14.38 -21.86
N LYS A 59 15.99 -13.21 -22.15
CA LYS A 59 16.77 -12.93 -23.35
C LYS A 59 17.73 -11.79 -23.10
N ASN A 60 18.99 -11.93 -23.49
CA ASN A 60 20.00 -10.89 -23.46
C ASN A 60 20.93 -11.03 -24.66
N GLU A 61 20.40 -10.74 -25.86
CA GLU A 61 21.19 -10.72 -27.08
C GLU A 61 22.14 -9.54 -27.04
N ASP A 62 23.34 -9.75 -27.58
CA ASP A 62 24.41 -8.75 -27.60
C ASP A 62 24.91 -8.25 -26.24
N GLY A 63 24.49 -8.87 -25.15
CA GLY A 63 24.97 -8.53 -23.81
C GLY A 63 24.63 -7.10 -23.37
N VAL A 64 23.44 -6.59 -23.72
CA VAL A 64 23.00 -5.23 -23.36
C VAL A 64 22.85 -5.06 -21.85
N LEU A 65 22.51 -6.13 -21.15
CA LEU A 65 22.43 -6.14 -19.68
C LEU A 65 23.62 -6.91 -19.08
N PRO A 66 24.16 -6.43 -17.95
CA PRO A 66 23.82 -5.20 -17.22
C PRO A 66 24.20 -3.93 -18.00
N LEU A 67 23.42 -2.85 -17.77
CA LEU A 67 23.75 -1.56 -18.40
C LEU A 67 25.11 -1.05 -17.92
N ALA A 68 25.89 -0.49 -18.85
CA ALA A 68 27.15 0.15 -18.51
C ALA A 68 26.87 1.44 -17.71
N ALA A 69 27.75 1.78 -16.77
CA ALA A 69 27.55 2.89 -15.82
C ALA A 69 27.35 4.27 -16.48
N GLU A 70 27.79 4.46 -17.70
CA GLU A 70 27.67 5.72 -18.45
C GLU A 70 26.58 5.66 -19.55
N GLN A 71 25.86 4.57 -19.65
CA GLN A 71 24.84 4.37 -20.68
C GLN A 71 23.55 5.03 -20.27
N ALA A 72 23.05 5.95 -21.12
CA ALA A 72 21.76 6.60 -20.91
C ALA A 72 20.62 5.73 -21.47
N VAL A 73 19.54 5.61 -20.68
CA VAL A 73 18.33 4.88 -21.06
C VAL A 73 17.30 5.85 -21.60
N SER A 74 16.67 5.54 -22.73
CA SER A 74 15.49 6.25 -23.22
C SER A 74 14.24 5.50 -22.85
N VAL A 75 13.37 6.12 -22.06
CA VAL A 75 12.10 5.52 -21.60
C VAL A 75 10.96 6.17 -22.37
N PHE A 76 10.13 5.36 -23.01
CA PHE A 76 9.04 5.83 -23.85
C PHE A 76 7.67 5.58 -23.18
N GLY A 77 6.77 6.52 -23.39
CA GLY A 77 5.38 6.44 -22.96
C GLY A 77 5.05 7.26 -21.71
N SER A 78 3.85 7.83 -21.69
CA SER A 78 3.36 8.68 -20.58
C SER A 78 3.28 7.94 -19.25
N ALA A 79 3.07 6.62 -19.28
CA ALA A 79 3.04 5.79 -18.07
C ALA A 79 4.39 5.71 -17.34
N ALA A 80 5.48 6.09 -17.99
CA ALA A 80 6.78 6.20 -17.32
C ALA A 80 6.88 7.44 -16.43
N ILE A 81 6.10 8.48 -16.74
CA ILE A 81 6.02 9.72 -15.97
C ILE A 81 4.93 9.63 -14.91
N ASP A 82 3.75 9.14 -15.30
CA ASP A 82 2.58 9.01 -14.44
C ASP A 82 2.09 7.56 -14.46
N PRO A 83 2.79 6.68 -13.73
CA PRO A 83 2.44 5.26 -13.70
C PRO A 83 1.17 5.01 -12.91
N TYR A 84 0.35 4.11 -13.41
CA TYR A 84 -0.88 3.71 -12.76
C TYR A 84 -0.64 2.51 -11.85
N TYR A 85 -0.49 2.73 -10.55
CA TYR A 85 -0.11 1.69 -9.59
C TYR A 85 -1.27 0.90 -9.00
N GLY A 86 -2.49 1.33 -9.20
CA GLY A 86 -3.61 0.68 -8.55
C GLY A 86 -4.95 0.95 -9.22
N SER A 87 -5.97 0.34 -8.66
CA SER A 87 -7.35 0.46 -9.10
C SER A 87 -8.15 1.32 -8.12
N SER A 88 -9.40 1.63 -8.46
CA SER A 88 -10.36 2.27 -7.56
C SER A 88 -10.95 1.27 -6.56
N GLY A 89 -11.58 1.77 -5.51
CA GLY A 89 -12.24 0.96 -4.50
C GLY A 89 -11.26 0.20 -3.60
N SER A 90 -11.50 -1.09 -3.37
CA SER A 90 -10.68 -1.92 -2.50
C SER A 90 -9.25 -2.19 -3.02
N GLY A 91 -9.02 -1.96 -4.31
CA GLY A 91 -7.70 -2.04 -4.94
C GLY A 91 -6.94 -0.69 -4.98
N SER A 92 -7.47 0.33 -4.33
CA SER A 92 -6.82 1.64 -4.26
C SER A 92 -5.54 1.58 -3.42
N ILE A 93 -4.48 2.17 -3.96
CA ILE A 93 -3.18 2.28 -3.31
C ILE A 93 -2.86 3.76 -3.11
N LYS A 94 -2.19 4.09 -2.01
CA LYS A 94 -1.68 5.45 -1.78
C LYS A 94 -0.46 5.67 -2.67
N SER A 95 -0.57 6.56 -3.63
CA SER A 95 0.49 6.85 -4.60
C SER A 95 1.69 7.59 -4.00
N ASP A 96 1.52 8.27 -2.87
CA ASP A 96 2.58 9.01 -2.16
C ASP A 96 3.70 8.13 -1.60
N THR A 97 3.45 6.82 -1.49
CA THR A 97 4.46 5.83 -1.05
C THR A 97 5.13 5.08 -2.21
N MET A 98 4.72 5.36 -3.44
CA MET A 98 5.23 4.66 -4.63
C MET A 98 6.45 5.36 -5.22
N ILE A 99 7.43 4.55 -5.63
CA ILE A 99 8.62 5.04 -6.31
C ILE A 99 8.32 5.09 -7.81
N GLY A 100 8.46 6.25 -8.42
CA GLY A 100 8.34 6.46 -9.85
C GLY A 100 9.47 5.77 -10.64
N PHE A 101 9.24 5.50 -11.92
CA PHE A 101 10.24 4.82 -12.75
C PHE A 101 11.54 5.62 -12.87
N TYR A 102 11.45 6.92 -13.08
CA TYR A 102 12.62 7.80 -13.18
C TYR A 102 13.33 7.99 -11.84
N ASP A 103 12.58 7.99 -10.73
CA ASP A 103 13.16 8.01 -9.39
C ASP A 103 13.96 6.73 -9.12
N ALA A 104 13.45 5.59 -9.55
CA ALA A 104 14.13 4.32 -9.45
C ALA A 104 15.43 4.27 -10.28
N LEU A 105 15.42 4.78 -11.51
CA LEU A 105 16.61 4.90 -12.35
C LEU A 105 17.65 5.79 -11.67
N SER A 106 17.24 6.95 -11.17
CA SER A 106 18.10 7.90 -10.47
C SER A 106 18.71 7.28 -9.21
N ALA A 107 17.91 6.59 -8.42
CA ALA A 107 18.36 5.89 -7.20
C ALA A 107 19.36 4.75 -7.52
N ALA A 108 19.23 4.13 -8.68
CA ALA A 108 20.16 3.12 -9.18
C ALA A 108 21.43 3.70 -9.85
N GLY A 109 21.54 5.04 -9.95
CA GLY A 109 22.65 5.70 -10.63
C GLY A 109 22.62 5.55 -12.15
N ILE A 110 21.49 5.19 -12.73
CA ILE A 110 21.30 5.02 -14.17
C ILE A 110 20.89 6.36 -14.77
N THR A 111 21.65 6.83 -15.75
CA THR A 111 21.30 8.05 -16.50
C THR A 111 20.19 7.77 -17.50
N TYR A 112 19.40 8.80 -17.80
CA TYR A 112 18.31 8.69 -18.79
C TYR A 112 18.29 9.91 -19.73
N ASN A 113 17.60 9.74 -20.83
CA ASN A 113 17.43 10.79 -21.84
C ASN A 113 16.50 11.90 -21.32
N ASP A 114 17.10 12.96 -20.78
CA ASP A 114 16.37 14.09 -20.21
C ASP A 114 15.49 14.82 -21.22
N THR A 115 15.94 14.97 -22.47
CA THR A 115 15.14 15.59 -23.52
C THR A 115 13.82 14.84 -23.74
N LEU A 116 13.89 13.52 -23.77
CA LEU A 116 12.69 12.68 -23.91
C LEU A 116 11.81 12.77 -22.66
N TYR A 117 12.42 12.74 -21.48
CA TYR A 117 11.71 12.90 -20.20
C TYR A 117 10.92 14.21 -20.18
N GLN A 118 11.55 15.33 -20.49
CA GLN A 118 10.89 16.64 -20.51
C GLN A 118 9.75 16.71 -21.55
N SER A 119 9.86 16.02 -22.67
CA SER A 119 8.81 15.99 -23.70
C SER A 119 7.52 15.35 -23.24
N TYR A 120 7.57 14.48 -22.21
CA TYR A 120 6.39 13.85 -21.60
C TYR A 120 5.85 14.61 -20.39
N GLN A 121 6.55 15.61 -19.88
CA GLN A 121 6.10 16.45 -18.75
C GLN A 121 5.09 17.54 -19.17
N THR A 122 4.94 17.79 -20.46
CA THR A 122 4.04 18.82 -21.04
C THR A 122 2.66 18.24 -21.32
#